data_a882a2b4ecbf6a36f1ddefc6a0aa465e
#
_entry.id   a882a2b4ecbf6a36f1ddefc6a0aa465e
#
_cell.length_a   1.000
_cell.length_b   1.000
_cell.length_c   1.000
_cell.angle_alpha   90.00
_cell.angle_beta   90.00
_cell.angle_gamma   90.00
#
_symmetry.space_group_name_H-M   'P 1'
#
loop_
_entity.id
_entity.type
_entity.pdbx_description
1 polymer ?
#
loop_
_entity_poly.entity_id
_entity_poly.type
_entity_poly.pdbx_seq_one_letter_code
_entity_poly.pdbx_strand_id
1 'polypeptide(L)'
;MLIIKAEIRKKINKNKNKQLRKIKKIPAVIYGKNKKNININIEEKIITNIKNKYNLYKKKIIIKINNIEEIVHIQSIQQHPYKENIIHIDFLYTK
;
A
#
# COMPACT_ATOMS: atom_id res chain seq x y z
N MET A 1 2.31 -8.31 -14.62
CA MET A 1 1.55 -7.79 -13.48
C MET A 1 2.47 -7.66 -12.28
N LEU A 2 2.36 -6.57 -11.56
CA LEU A 2 3.22 -6.33 -10.40
C LEU A 2 2.72 -7.10 -9.18
N ILE A 3 3.66 -7.65 -8.41
CA ILE A 3 3.34 -8.34 -7.15
C ILE A 3 4.01 -7.60 -6.01
N ILE A 4 3.22 -7.22 -5.00
CA ILE A 4 3.71 -6.51 -3.82
C ILE A 4 3.39 -7.34 -2.60
N LYS A 5 4.41 -7.66 -1.81
CA LYS A 5 4.22 -8.34 -0.53
C LYS A 5 3.81 -7.32 0.52
N ALA A 6 2.83 -7.68 1.33
CA ALA A 6 2.31 -6.82 2.38
C ALA A 6 2.03 -7.60 3.64
N GLU A 7 1.91 -6.87 4.74
CA GLU A 7 1.56 -7.43 6.05
C GLU A 7 0.29 -6.78 6.54
N ILE A 8 -0.56 -7.54 7.25
CA ILE A 8 -1.78 -6.99 7.82
C ILE A 8 -1.43 -6.13 9.03
N ARG A 9 -2.02 -4.92 9.10
CA ARG A 9 -1.97 -4.08 10.29
C ARG A 9 -3.13 -4.44 11.18
N LYS A 10 -2.83 -4.91 12.39
CA LYS A 10 -3.89 -5.34 13.31
C LYS A 10 -4.57 -4.20 14.03
N LYS A 11 -3.83 -3.14 14.35
CA LYS A 11 -4.37 -1.97 15.03
C LYS A 11 -3.86 -0.71 14.37
N ILE A 12 -4.74 0.28 14.28
CA ILE A 12 -4.38 1.57 13.71
C ILE A 12 -4.41 2.60 14.83
N ASN A 13 -3.27 3.20 15.13
CA ASN A 13 -3.20 4.36 15.98
C ASN A 13 -2.01 5.22 15.58
N LYS A 14 -1.97 6.44 16.09
CA LYS A 14 -0.93 7.41 15.69
C LYS A 14 0.48 6.91 16.01
N ASN A 15 0.63 6.26 17.15
CA ASN A 15 1.94 5.79 17.58
C ASN A 15 2.46 4.68 16.68
N LYS A 16 1.59 3.76 16.29
CA LYS A 16 1.98 2.69 15.38
C LYS A 16 2.36 3.20 14.00
N ASN A 17 1.62 4.19 13.50
CA ASN A 17 1.96 4.77 12.20
C ASN A 17 3.33 5.46 12.23
N LYS A 18 3.65 6.13 13.34
CA LYS A 18 4.98 6.70 13.50
C LYS A 18 6.06 5.64 13.53
N GLN A 19 5.83 4.54 14.24
CA GLN A 19 6.77 3.44 14.30
C GLN A 19 6.99 2.81 12.93
N LEU A 20 5.92 2.62 12.17
CA LEU A 20 6.00 2.07 10.82
C LEU A 20 6.87 2.92 9.92
N ARG A 21 6.74 4.25 10.02
CA ARG A 21 7.57 5.14 9.23
C ARG A 21 9.04 5.05 9.60
N LYS A 22 9.34 4.88 10.90
CA LYS A 22 10.72 4.72 11.35
C LYS A 22 11.36 3.47 10.77
N ILE A 23 10.62 2.40 10.61
CA ILE A 23 11.14 1.17 10.03
C ILE A 23 10.89 1.07 8.53
N LYS A 24 10.57 2.21 7.92
CA LYS A 24 10.43 2.38 6.47
C LYS A 24 9.35 1.49 5.87
N LYS A 25 8.20 1.44 6.53
CA LYS A 25 7.00 0.81 5.99
C LYS A 25 5.93 1.86 5.78
N ILE A 26 5.13 1.66 4.75
CA ILE A 26 4.07 2.59 4.37
C ILE A 26 2.73 1.98 4.74
N PRO A 27 1.89 2.68 5.52
CA PRO A 27 0.53 2.20 5.78
C PRO A 27 -0.32 2.34 4.52
N ALA A 28 -1.19 1.35 4.29
CA ALA A 28 -2.06 1.33 3.14
C ALA A 28 -3.37 0.65 3.49
N VAL A 29 -4.38 0.86 2.66
CA VAL A 29 -5.68 0.21 2.84
C VAL A 29 -6.17 -0.30 1.49
N ILE A 30 -6.81 -1.48 1.51
CA ILE A 30 -7.50 -2.03 0.35
C ILE A 30 -8.99 -1.99 0.65
N TYR A 31 -9.78 -1.39 -0.25
CA TYR A 31 -11.23 -1.29 -0.05
C TYR A 31 -11.97 -1.36 -1.37
N GLY A 32 -13.30 -1.40 -1.30
CA GLY A 32 -14.16 -1.40 -2.48
C GLY A 32 -14.85 -2.73 -2.73
N LYS A 33 -15.66 -2.81 -3.78
CA LYS A 33 -16.35 -4.01 -4.25
C LYS A 33 -17.16 -4.74 -3.17
N ASN A 34 -17.70 -4.01 -2.19
CA ASN A 34 -18.45 -4.57 -1.07
C ASN A 34 -17.70 -5.62 -0.27
N LYS A 35 -16.36 -5.57 -0.32
CA LYS A 35 -15.50 -6.43 0.50
C LYS A 35 -15.04 -5.68 1.72
N LYS A 36 -14.59 -6.41 2.73
CA LYS A 36 -14.03 -5.80 3.93
C LYS A 36 -12.77 -5.01 3.61
N ASN A 37 -12.60 -3.89 4.29
CA ASN A 37 -11.35 -3.15 4.20
C ASN A 37 -10.23 -3.93 4.86
N ILE A 38 -9.07 -3.92 4.23
CA ILE A 38 -7.87 -4.56 4.79
C ILE A 38 -6.82 -3.48 4.98
N ASN A 39 -6.35 -3.34 6.21
CA ASN A 39 -5.27 -2.40 6.53
C ASN A 39 -3.94 -3.16 6.48
N ILE A 40 -3.01 -2.65 5.70
CA ILE A 40 -1.75 -3.32 5.44
C ILE A 40 -0.57 -2.38 5.57
N ASN A 41 0.63 -2.97 5.63
CA ASN A 41 1.91 -2.26 5.59
C ASN A 41 2.71 -2.77 4.40
N ILE A 42 3.38 -1.87 3.71
CA ILE A 42 4.22 -2.20 2.57
C ILE A 42 5.61 -1.58 2.77
N GLU A 43 6.65 -2.31 2.43
CA GLU A 43 7.99 -1.76 2.50
C GLU A 43 8.14 -0.59 1.53
N GLU A 44 8.70 0.50 2.04
CA GLU A 44 8.89 1.72 1.24
C GLU A 44 9.77 1.47 0.02
N LYS A 45 10.79 0.64 0.15
CA LYS A 45 11.69 0.31 -0.96
C LYS A 45 10.95 -0.24 -2.17
N ILE A 46 9.99 -1.12 -1.91
CA ILE A 46 9.23 -1.77 -2.98
C ILE A 46 8.45 -0.72 -3.78
N ILE A 47 7.75 0.16 -3.05
CA ILE A 47 6.94 1.20 -3.69
C ILE A 47 7.81 2.21 -4.44
N THR A 48 8.92 2.61 -3.84
CA THR A 48 9.82 3.57 -4.48
C THR A 48 10.39 3.03 -5.79
N ASN A 49 10.81 1.77 -5.78
CA ASN A 49 11.36 1.14 -6.98
C ASN A 49 10.31 1.04 -8.09
N ILE A 50 9.11 0.64 -7.73
CA ILE A 50 8.03 0.49 -8.71
C ILE A 50 7.58 1.85 -9.25
N LYS A 51 7.47 2.84 -8.38
CA LYS A 51 7.06 4.19 -8.75
C LYS A 51 7.97 4.80 -9.81
N ASN A 52 9.27 4.53 -9.68
CA ASN A 52 10.25 5.09 -10.62
C ASN A 52 10.24 4.40 -11.98
N LYS A 53 9.72 3.17 -12.04
CA LYS A 53 9.73 2.38 -13.28
C LYS A 53 8.42 2.40 -14.03
N TYR A 54 7.30 2.59 -13.34
CA TYR A 54 5.97 2.40 -13.91
C TYR A 54 5.02 3.52 -13.53
N ASN A 55 4.02 3.73 -14.36
CA ASN A 55 2.88 4.56 -13.97
C ASN A 55 1.94 3.68 -13.16
N LEU A 56 2.04 3.79 -11.83
CA LEU A 56 1.35 2.89 -10.91
C LEU A 56 -0.17 2.98 -11.00
N TYR A 57 -0.71 4.17 -11.33
CA TYR A 57 -2.16 4.35 -11.41
C TYR A 57 -2.82 3.54 -12.50
N LYS A 58 -2.06 3.15 -13.52
CA LYS A 58 -2.58 2.39 -14.65
C LYS A 58 -2.32 0.90 -14.57
N LYS A 59 -1.63 0.44 -13.54
CA LYS A 59 -1.25 -0.97 -13.42
C LYS A 59 -2.15 -1.72 -12.47
N LYS A 60 -2.50 -2.95 -12.85
CA LYS A 60 -3.08 -3.89 -11.91
C LYS A 60 -1.96 -4.45 -11.04
N ILE A 61 -2.22 -4.56 -9.76
CA ILE A 61 -1.23 -4.99 -8.78
C ILE A 61 -1.81 -6.15 -7.99
N ILE A 62 -0.99 -7.16 -7.76
CA ILE A 62 -1.34 -8.25 -6.85
C ILE A 62 -0.70 -7.94 -5.50
N ILE A 63 -1.54 -7.77 -4.48
CA ILE A 63 -1.07 -7.62 -3.10
C ILE A 63 -1.09 -9.00 -2.46
N LYS A 64 0.08 -9.47 -2.08
CA LYS A 64 0.22 -10.77 -1.45
C LYS A 64 0.33 -10.61 0.05
N ILE A 65 -0.68 -11.12 0.77
CA ILE A 65 -0.75 -11.06 2.22
C ILE A 65 -0.81 -12.49 2.74
N ASN A 66 0.30 -12.97 3.33
CA ASN A 66 0.41 -14.37 3.73
C ASN A 66 0.09 -15.29 2.54
N ASN A 67 -0.99 -16.07 2.63
CA ASN A 67 -1.39 -16.98 1.55
C ASN A 67 -2.51 -16.43 0.68
N ILE A 68 -2.86 -15.16 0.87
CA ILE A 68 -3.96 -14.52 0.15
C ILE A 68 -3.38 -13.56 -0.88
N GLU A 69 -3.93 -13.59 -2.09
CA GLU A 69 -3.58 -12.64 -3.14
C GLU A 69 -4.81 -11.85 -3.53
N GLU A 70 -4.67 -10.52 -3.53
CA GLU A 70 -5.74 -9.64 -3.93
C GLU A 70 -5.31 -8.82 -5.14
N ILE A 71 -6.17 -8.76 -6.15
CA ILE A 71 -5.90 -7.96 -7.35
C ILE A 71 -6.51 -6.59 -7.13
N VAL A 72 -5.65 -5.57 -7.21
CA VAL A 72 -6.04 -4.21 -6.87
C VAL A 72 -5.42 -3.22 -7.86
N HIS A 73 -5.87 -1.98 -7.77
CA HIS A 73 -5.19 -0.87 -8.43
C HIS A 73 -5.10 0.29 -7.45
N ILE A 74 -4.18 1.21 -7.71
CA ILE A 74 -3.98 2.35 -6.81
C ILE A 74 -5.06 3.38 -7.06
N GLN A 75 -5.78 3.76 -6.01
CA GLN A 75 -6.77 4.84 -6.06
C GLN A 75 -6.11 6.19 -5.77
N SER A 76 -5.27 6.25 -4.75
CA SER A 76 -4.57 7.48 -4.44
C SER A 76 -3.28 7.19 -3.67
N ILE A 77 -2.33 8.10 -3.81
CA ILE A 77 -1.07 8.07 -3.09
C ILE A 77 -0.91 9.42 -2.39
N GLN A 78 -0.71 9.37 -1.08
CA GLN A 78 -0.42 10.59 -0.32
C GLN A 78 1.07 10.71 -0.12
N GLN A 79 1.63 11.85 -0.50
CA GLN A 79 3.05 12.14 -0.34
C GLN A 79 3.26 13.30 0.60
N HIS A 80 4.42 13.31 1.24
CA HIS A 80 4.80 14.44 2.07
C HIS A 80 4.93 15.69 1.18
N PRO A 81 4.43 16.87 1.61
CA PRO A 81 4.43 18.06 0.74
C PRO A 81 5.83 18.55 0.35
N TYR A 82 6.84 18.30 1.17
CA TYR A 82 8.19 18.80 0.91
C TYR A 82 9.23 17.69 0.71
N LYS A 83 8.81 16.43 0.78
CA LYS A 83 9.70 15.28 0.61
C LYS A 83 9.07 14.31 -0.36
N GLU A 84 9.88 13.50 -0.99
CA GLU A 84 9.36 12.49 -1.92
C GLU A 84 8.78 11.26 -1.21
N ASN A 85 8.75 11.28 0.10
CA ASN A 85 8.27 10.15 0.89
C ASN A 85 6.77 9.94 0.72
N ILE A 86 6.38 8.69 0.47
CA ILE A 86 4.97 8.32 0.43
C ILE A 86 4.50 8.06 1.85
N ILE A 87 3.38 8.70 2.22
CA ILE A 87 2.82 8.60 3.57
C ILE A 87 1.76 7.52 3.68
N HIS A 88 0.97 7.35 2.63
CA HIS A 88 -0.17 6.43 2.64
C HIS A 88 -0.57 6.08 1.22
N ILE A 89 -1.11 4.89 1.02
CA ILE A 89 -1.63 4.46 -0.27
C ILE A 89 -3.02 3.85 -0.10
N ASP A 90 -3.95 4.26 -0.97
CA ASP A 90 -5.28 3.68 -1.04
C ASP A 90 -5.34 2.78 -2.26
N PHE A 91 -5.68 1.51 -2.05
CA PHE A 91 -5.92 0.55 -3.12
C PHE A 91 -7.39 0.23 -3.22
N LEU A 92 -7.86 0.03 -4.45
CA LEU A 92 -9.21 -0.45 -4.71
C LEU A 92 -9.14 -1.88 -5.24
N TYR A 93 -10.04 -2.72 -4.76
CA TYR A 93 -10.18 -4.05 -5.33
C TYR A 93 -10.52 -3.95 -6.80
N THR A 94 -9.82 -4.72 -7.58
CA THR A 94 -10.12 -4.91 -9.00
C THR A 94 -10.66 -6.31 -9.16
N LYS A 95 -11.65 -6.42 -9.99
CA LYS A 95 -12.28 -7.69 -10.21
C LYS A 95 -11.30 -8.77 -10.60
#